data_fd05c58fc4ba66e6fbcc97d2fecb05e2
#
_entry.id   fd05c58fc4ba66e6fbcc97d2fecb05e2
#
_cell.length_a   1.000
_cell.length_b   1.000
_cell.length_c   1.000
_cell.angle_alpha   90.00
_cell.angle_beta   90.00
_cell.angle_gamma   90.00
#
_symmetry.space_group_name_H-M   'P 1'
#
loop_
_entity.id
_entity.type
_entity.pdbx_description
1 polymer ?
#
loop_
_entity_poly.entity_id
_entity_poly.type
_entity_poly.pdbx_seq_one_letter_code
_entity_poly.pdbx_strand_id
1 'polypeptide(L)'
;MLHKNIPNNNKDIIRFLAKNFAGTKKVRNTILFCSIVIGIVAITMVFGISFGKIQAEEIRLIRENGTASSGRIEDGTEEQYAKLKQLDYIKQVGKSIFVGEATEVSENNAKTICDIVWADSESWNNFLRPAYTNVIGSYPQKKDEILLSERALKKLGISEPEQGMEINLDVYKGVFEHSKEKFELCGWYTDSGNELAIGYISHDKIKELKLEKGPYTLLFSQSDHLNRSKTEEKLYQTLPMKSADQKIGRASCRERV
;
A
#
# COMPACT_ATOMS: atom_id res chain seq x y z
N MET A 1 -57.95 19.46 41.38
CA MET A 1 -57.20 18.52 42.24
C MET A 1 -55.87 18.25 41.56
N LEU A 2 -54.78 18.82 42.09
CA LEU A 2 -53.41 18.61 41.55
C LEU A 2 -52.92 17.27 42.06
N HIS A 3 -52.73 16.32 41.13
CA HIS A 3 -52.02 15.05 41.46
C HIS A 3 -50.55 15.38 41.77
N LYS A 4 -50.23 15.40 43.04
CA LYS A 4 -48.87 15.53 43.53
C LYS A 4 -48.13 14.21 43.21
N ASN A 5 -47.29 14.21 42.18
CA ASN A 5 -46.41 13.10 41.90
C ASN A 5 -45.49 12.88 43.10
N ILE A 6 -45.72 11.81 43.85
CA ILE A 6 -44.87 11.39 44.95
C ILE A 6 -43.64 10.73 44.27
N PRO A 7 -42.44 11.27 44.44
CA PRO A 7 -41.23 10.64 43.85
C PRO A 7 -41.03 9.25 44.49
N ASN A 8 -41.03 8.24 43.65
CA ASN A 8 -40.79 6.86 44.08
C ASN A 8 -39.32 6.67 44.46
N ASN A 9 -39.01 6.89 45.73
CA ASN A 9 -37.62 6.80 46.23
C ASN A 9 -37.32 5.41 46.81
N ASN A 10 -37.70 4.34 46.12
CA ASN A 10 -37.53 2.95 46.51
C ASN A 10 -36.15 2.35 46.24
N LYS A 11 -35.15 3.17 46.00
CA LYS A 11 -33.78 2.67 45.67
C LYS A 11 -33.20 1.74 46.74
N ASP A 12 -33.45 2.03 47.99
CA ASP A 12 -32.94 1.22 49.11
C ASP A 12 -33.70 -0.10 49.26
N ILE A 13 -35.01 -0.09 49.00
CA ILE A 13 -35.83 -1.33 48.99
C ILE A 13 -35.41 -2.21 47.81
N ILE A 14 -35.18 -1.62 46.61
CA ILE A 14 -34.72 -2.36 45.43
C ILE A 14 -33.34 -2.96 45.68
N ARG A 15 -32.41 -2.22 46.29
CA ARG A 15 -31.09 -2.74 46.67
C ARG A 15 -31.16 -3.85 47.71
N PHE A 16 -32.01 -3.72 48.73
CA PHE A 16 -32.22 -4.74 49.73
C PHE A 16 -32.81 -6.02 49.15
N LEU A 17 -33.85 -5.90 48.31
CA LEU A 17 -34.43 -7.03 47.59
C LEU A 17 -33.42 -7.70 46.66
N ALA A 18 -32.69 -6.94 45.86
CA ALA A 18 -31.64 -7.45 44.97
C ALA A 18 -30.57 -8.25 45.76
N LYS A 19 -30.12 -7.71 46.90
CA LYS A 19 -29.13 -8.37 47.77
C LYS A 19 -29.66 -9.66 48.35
N ASN A 20 -30.93 -9.68 48.83
CA ASN A 20 -31.56 -10.88 49.37
C ASN A 20 -31.79 -11.95 48.28
N PHE A 21 -32.28 -11.56 47.12
CA PHE A 21 -32.43 -12.47 45.96
C PHE A 21 -31.08 -13.04 45.49
N ALA A 22 -30.03 -12.21 45.48
CA ALA A 22 -28.68 -12.67 45.16
C ALA A 22 -28.16 -13.68 46.21
N GLY A 23 -28.49 -13.49 47.48
CA GLY A 23 -28.04 -14.36 48.56
C GLY A 23 -28.75 -15.72 48.68
N THR A 24 -30.03 -15.80 48.30
CA THR A 24 -30.84 -17.01 48.48
C THR A 24 -30.64 -18.12 47.48
N LYS A 25 -30.12 -17.78 46.23
CA LYS A 25 -29.89 -18.78 45.18
C LYS A 25 -28.51 -18.62 44.57
N LYS A 26 -27.48 -18.64 45.41
CA LYS A 26 -26.07 -18.38 45.03
C LYS A 26 -25.61 -19.22 43.84
N VAL A 27 -25.83 -20.52 43.84
CA VAL A 27 -25.39 -21.44 42.79
C VAL A 27 -26.01 -21.05 41.43
N ARG A 28 -27.33 -20.82 41.40
CA ARG A 28 -28.02 -20.43 40.16
C ARG A 28 -27.51 -19.10 39.63
N ASN A 29 -27.32 -18.12 40.49
CA ASN A 29 -26.83 -16.78 40.09
C ASN A 29 -25.39 -16.84 39.64
N THR A 30 -24.53 -17.67 40.22
CA THR A 30 -23.15 -17.90 39.75
C THR A 30 -23.14 -18.56 38.39
N ILE A 31 -23.98 -19.60 38.17
CA ILE A 31 -24.07 -20.23 36.84
C ILE A 31 -24.51 -19.21 35.77
N LEU A 32 -25.52 -18.38 36.09
CA LEU A 32 -26.03 -17.37 35.19
C LEU A 32 -24.97 -16.30 34.87
N PHE A 33 -24.24 -15.85 35.88
CA PHE A 33 -23.11 -14.92 35.70
C PHE A 33 -22.01 -15.54 34.85
N CYS A 34 -21.59 -16.77 35.15
CA CYS A 34 -20.59 -17.47 34.35
C CYS A 34 -21.04 -17.66 32.89
N SER A 35 -22.30 -17.98 32.65
CA SER A 35 -22.85 -18.11 31.28
C SER A 35 -22.79 -16.80 30.51
N ILE A 36 -23.11 -15.67 31.14
CA ILE A 36 -23.02 -14.35 30.55
C ILE A 36 -21.56 -14.02 30.23
N VAL A 37 -20.65 -14.25 31.18
CA VAL A 37 -19.21 -13.99 30.97
C VAL A 37 -18.66 -14.83 29.83
N ILE A 38 -18.97 -16.13 29.79
CA ILE A 38 -18.55 -17.02 28.70
C ILE A 38 -19.12 -16.54 27.37
N GLY A 39 -20.37 -16.10 27.31
CA GLY A 39 -21.00 -15.54 26.11
C GLY A 39 -20.29 -14.30 25.61
N ILE A 40 -19.98 -13.37 26.51
CA ILE A 40 -19.23 -12.14 26.14
C ILE A 40 -17.84 -12.49 25.62
N VAL A 41 -17.11 -13.36 26.31
CA VAL A 41 -15.76 -13.80 25.90
C VAL A 41 -15.81 -14.47 24.51
N ALA A 42 -16.77 -15.36 24.27
CA ALA A 42 -16.93 -16.03 22.98
C ALA A 42 -17.20 -15.02 21.85
N ILE A 43 -18.11 -14.07 22.06
CA ILE A 43 -18.40 -13.01 21.08
C ILE A 43 -17.15 -12.17 20.81
N THR A 44 -16.46 -11.74 21.86
CA THR A 44 -15.24 -10.93 21.72
C THR A 44 -14.14 -11.67 20.95
N MET A 45 -13.96 -12.98 21.20
CA MET A 45 -13.02 -13.81 20.46
C MET A 45 -13.38 -13.92 18.99
N VAL A 46 -14.66 -14.15 18.65
CA VAL A 46 -15.11 -14.25 17.24
C VAL A 46 -14.84 -12.95 16.51
N PHE A 47 -15.19 -11.81 17.08
CA PHE A 47 -14.92 -10.51 16.47
C PHE A 47 -13.43 -10.24 16.37
N GLY A 48 -12.63 -10.51 17.42
CA GLY A 48 -11.19 -10.31 17.40
C GLY A 48 -10.49 -11.12 16.31
N ILE A 49 -10.83 -12.39 16.15
CA ILE A 49 -10.29 -13.26 15.09
C ILE A 49 -10.73 -12.76 13.71
N SER A 50 -11.99 -12.35 13.54
CA SER A 50 -12.53 -11.87 12.29
C SER A 50 -11.84 -10.58 11.84
N PHE A 51 -11.68 -9.60 12.72
CA PHE A 51 -10.94 -8.37 12.42
C PHE A 51 -9.47 -8.64 12.11
N GLY A 52 -8.80 -9.48 12.91
CA GLY A 52 -7.42 -9.86 12.66
C GLY A 52 -7.23 -10.53 11.30
N LYS A 53 -8.17 -11.38 10.88
CA LYS A 53 -8.14 -12.03 9.57
C LYS A 53 -8.30 -11.03 8.43
N ILE A 54 -9.22 -10.06 8.56
CA ILE A 54 -9.44 -9.02 7.54
C ILE A 54 -8.17 -8.17 7.37
N GLN A 55 -7.57 -7.72 8.47
CA GLN A 55 -6.32 -6.93 8.40
C GLN A 55 -5.16 -7.73 7.82
N ALA A 56 -5.01 -9.00 8.20
CA ALA A 56 -3.96 -9.86 7.67
C ALA A 56 -4.14 -10.08 6.15
N GLU A 57 -5.37 -10.24 5.69
CA GLU A 57 -5.68 -10.40 4.27
C GLU A 57 -5.41 -9.11 3.48
N GLU A 58 -5.75 -7.96 4.01
CA GLU A 58 -5.44 -6.67 3.40
C GLU A 58 -3.93 -6.47 3.24
N ILE A 59 -3.16 -6.72 4.29
CA ILE A 59 -1.68 -6.65 4.24
C ILE A 59 -1.13 -7.64 3.23
N ARG A 60 -1.67 -8.86 3.17
CA ARG A 60 -1.28 -9.88 2.21
C ARG A 60 -1.51 -9.39 0.78
N LEU A 61 -2.69 -8.87 0.48
CA LEU A 61 -3.03 -8.35 -0.84
C LEU A 61 -2.13 -7.17 -1.25
N ILE A 62 -1.85 -6.24 -0.35
CA ILE A 62 -0.93 -5.12 -0.60
C ILE A 62 0.46 -5.65 -0.99
N ARG A 63 0.97 -6.64 -0.27
CA ARG A 63 2.29 -7.24 -0.54
C ARG A 63 2.32 -8.03 -1.84
N GLU A 64 1.29 -8.82 -2.12
CA GLU A 64 1.17 -9.59 -3.37
C GLU A 64 1.03 -8.68 -4.59
N ASN A 65 0.32 -7.56 -4.46
CA ASN A 65 0.12 -6.59 -5.52
C ASN A 65 1.29 -5.61 -5.69
N GLY A 66 2.19 -5.53 -4.71
CA GLY A 66 3.31 -4.59 -4.70
C GLY A 66 2.89 -3.13 -4.52
N THR A 67 1.63 -2.87 -4.13
CA THR A 67 1.12 -1.52 -3.90
C THR A 67 -0.14 -1.51 -3.05
N ALA A 68 -0.29 -0.46 -2.23
CA ALA A 68 -1.49 -0.19 -1.45
C ALA A 68 -2.53 0.68 -2.21
N SER A 69 -2.27 1.02 -3.48
CA SER A 69 -3.20 1.83 -4.25
C SER A 69 -4.48 1.07 -4.63
N SER A 70 -5.60 1.78 -4.73
CA SER A 70 -6.89 1.22 -5.18
C SER A 70 -6.95 1.05 -6.69
N GLY A 71 -6.25 1.91 -7.42
CA GLY A 71 -6.20 1.89 -8.87
C GLY A 71 -4.95 2.55 -9.42
N ARG A 72 -4.72 2.35 -10.72
CA ARG A 72 -3.62 2.95 -11.46
C ARG A 72 -4.07 3.39 -12.85
N ILE A 73 -3.41 4.42 -13.38
CA ILE A 73 -3.54 4.86 -14.77
C ILE A 73 -2.15 4.79 -15.37
N GLU A 74 -1.99 4.00 -16.39
CA GLU A 74 -0.74 3.92 -17.17
C GLU A 74 -0.72 5.01 -18.22
N ASP A 75 0.49 5.42 -18.64
CA ASP A 75 0.70 6.51 -19.58
C ASP A 75 -0.02 7.82 -19.22
N GLY A 76 -0.13 8.07 -17.93
CA GLY A 76 -0.78 9.24 -17.38
C GLY A 76 -0.06 10.54 -17.72
N THR A 77 -0.80 11.64 -17.73
CA THR A 77 -0.30 12.99 -17.99
C THR A 77 -0.31 13.83 -16.71
N GLU A 78 0.45 14.94 -16.72
CA GLU A 78 0.43 15.91 -15.61
C GLU A 78 -0.96 16.55 -15.43
N GLU A 79 -1.72 16.73 -16.52
CA GLU A 79 -3.11 17.22 -16.45
C GLU A 79 -4.02 16.22 -15.73
N GLN A 80 -3.90 14.93 -16.03
CA GLN A 80 -4.65 13.88 -15.34
C GLN A 80 -4.27 13.80 -13.86
N TYR A 81 -2.97 13.93 -13.54
CA TYR A 81 -2.50 13.98 -12.16
C TYR A 81 -3.10 15.16 -11.39
N ALA A 82 -3.06 16.36 -11.98
CA ALA A 82 -3.65 17.55 -11.37
C ALA A 82 -5.17 17.43 -11.17
N LYS A 83 -5.87 16.87 -12.16
CA LYS A 83 -7.32 16.62 -12.04
C LYS A 83 -7.65 15.59 -10.96
N LEU A 84 -6.93 14.47 -10.90
CA LEU A 84 -7.13 13.46 -9.86
C LEU A 84 -7.04 14.05 -8.45
N LYS A 85 -6.09 14.96 -8.21
CA LYS A 85 -5.93 15.64 -6.92
C LYS A 85 -7.11 16.54 -6.53
N GLN A 86 -7.91 16.98 -7.49
CA GLN A 86 -9.04 17.87 -7.26
C GLN A 86 -10.36 17.12 -7.00
N LEU A 87 -10.37 15.79 -7.24
CA LEU A 87 -11.58 15.00 -7.07
C LEU A 87 -11.80 14.66 -5.58
N ASP A 88 -12.97 15.01 -5.07
CA ASP A 88 -13.37 14.82 -3.67
C ASP A 88 -13.44 13.34 -3.23
N TYR A 89 -13.66 12.45 -4.19
CA TYR A 89 -13.71 11.01 -3.97
C TYR A 89 -12.36 10.30 -4.15
N ILE A 90 -11.30 11.04 -4.47
CA ILE A 90 -9.91 10.55 -4.50
C ILE A 90 -9.18 11.08 -3.26
N LYS A 91 -8.67 10.18 -2.46
CA LYS A 91 -8.05 10.50 -1.17
C LYS A 91 -6.58 10.87 -1.29
N GLN A 92 -5.87 10.14 -2.12
CA GLN A 92 -4.42 10.31 -2.35
C GLN A 92 -4.09 9.96 -3.80
N VAL A 93 -3.11 10.65 -4.35
CA VAL A 93 -2.61 10.43 -5.70
C VAL A 93 -1.09 10.56 -5.68
N GLY A 94 -0.42 9.62 -6.30
CA GLY A 94 1.02 9.65 -6.50
C GLY A 94 1.37 9.35 -7.95
N LYS A 95 2.58 9.68 -8.36
CA LYS A 95 3.07 9.42 -9.72
C LYS A 95 4.44 8.73 -9.69
N SER A 96 4.64 7.85 -10.64
CA SER A 96 5.93 7.19 -10.88
C SER A 96 6.26 7.17 -12.36
N ILE A 97 7.54 7.00 -12.67
CA ILE A 97 8.07 6.93 -14.04
C ILE A 97 8.85 5.63 -14.16
N PHE A 98 8.49 4.82 -15.13
CA PHE A 98 9.33 3.70 -15.56
C PHE A 98 10.46 4.25 -16.44
N VAL A 99 11.70 3.98 -16.07
CA VAL A 99 12.89 4.48 -16.75
C VAL A 99 13.40 3.47 -17.76
N GLY A 100 13.36 2.20 -17.40
CA GLY A 100 13.86 1.13 -18.24
C GLY A 100 14.17 -0.14 -17.43
N GLU A 101 14.72 -1.13 -18.11
CA GLU A 101 15.17 -2.39 -17.50
C GLU A 101 16.67 -2.33 -17.24
N ALA A 102 17.09 -2.73 -16.06
CA ALA A 102 18.50 -2.88 -15.73
C ALA A 102 18.96 -4.32 -15.92
N THR A 103 20.11 -4.46 -16.52
CA THR A 103 20.79 -5.75 -16.69
C THR A 103 22.17 -5.71 -16.02
N GLU A 104 22.72 -6.88 -15.76
CA GLU A 104 24.12 -6.99 -15.37
C GLU A 104 25.02 -6.63 -16.54
N VAL A 105 26.10 -5.87 -16.27
CA VAL A 105 27.12 -5.56 -17.28
C VAL A 105 27.93 -6.82 -17.58
N SER A 106 27.51 -7.59 -18.58
CA SER A 106 28.15 -8.84 -19.00
C SER A 106 28.28 -8.90 -20.53
N GLU A 107 29.39 -9.49 -21.01
CA GLU A 107 29.67 -9.56 -22.46
C GLU A 107 28.82 -10.57 -23.23
N ASN A 108 28.16 -11.53 -22.59
CA ASN A 108 27.61 -12.69 -23.33
C ASN A 108 26.16 -13.09 -23.05
N ASN A 109 25.48 -12.54 -22.05
CA ASN A 109 24.05 -12.80 -21.82
C ASN A 109 23.48 -11.74 -20.85
N ALA A 110 22.85 -10.71 -21.37
CA ALA A 110 22.20 -9.71 -20.56
C ALA A 110 20.99 -10.32 -19.81
N LYS A 111 21.16 -10.58 -18.51
CA LYS A 111 20.08 -11.03 -17.65
C LYS A 111 19.41 -9.82 -17.02
N THR A 112 18.12 -9.66 -17.21
CA THR A 112 17.33 -8.60 -16.54
C THR A 112 17.40 -8.77 -15.03
N ILE A 113 17.94 -7.76 -14.38
CA ILE A 113 18.10 -7.70 -12.92
C ILE A 113 16.83 -7.13 -12.30
N CYS A 114 16.44 -5.92 -12.73
CA CYS A 114 15.27 -5.23 -12.20
C CYS A 114 14.76 -4.17 -13.18
N ASP A 115 13.52 -3.72 -12.95
CA ASP A 115 12.98 -2.50 -13.53
C ASP A 115 13.50 -1.29 -12.74
N ILE A 116 13.89 -0.23 -13.45
CA ILE A 116 14.28 1.04 -12.84
C ILE A 116 13.09 1.98 -12.87
N VAL A 117 12.72 2.48 -11.70
CA VAL A 117 11.54 3.32 -11.48
C VAL A 117 11.89 4.51 -10.61
N TRP A 118 11.31 5.63 -10.90
CA TRP A 118 11.21 6.75 -9.97
C TRP A 118 9.78 6.89 -9.47
N ALA A 119 9.63 7.24 -8.21
CA ALA A 119 8.34 7.52 -7.60
C ALA A 119 8.41 8.84 -6.83
N ASP A 120 7.34 9.64 -6.88
CA ASP A 120 7.23 10.82 -6.03
C ASP A 120 7.01 10.41 -4.56
N SER A 121 7.13 11.36 -3.65
CA SER A 121 6.99 11.11 -2.20
C SER A 121 5.63 10.50 -1.83
N GLU A 122 4.57 10.90 -2.53
CA GLU A 122 3.23 10.39 -2.31
C GLU A 122 3.11 8.92 -2.76
N SER A 123 3.60 8.61 -3.96
CA SER A 123 3.68 7.22 -4.45
C SER A 123 4.49 6.34 -3.53
N TRP A 124 5.67 6.80 -3.16
CA TRP A 124 6.55 6.00 -2.32
C TRP A 124 5.95 5.75 -0.93
N ASN A 125 5.59 6.80 -0.20
CA ASN A 125 5.18 6.66 1.20
C ASN A 125 3.82 5.99 1.37
N ASN A 126 2.86 6.29 0.50
CA ASN A 126 1.48 5.88 0.68
C ASN A 126 1.11 4.60 -0.10
N PHE A 127 1.80 4.30 -1.19
CA PHE A 127 1.40 3.19 -2.06
C PHE A 127 2.44 2.08 -2.18
N LEU A 128 3.73 2.42 -2.35
CA LEU A 128 4.76 1.42 -2.64
C LEU A 128 5.42 0.88 -1.38
N ARG A 129 5.90 1.76 -0.51
CA ARG A 129 6.56 1.37 0.73
C ARG A 129 5.74 0.42 1.63
N PRO A 130 4.41 0.58 1.78
CA PRO A 130 3.58 -0.35 2.56
C PRO A 130 3.59 -1.80 2.06
N ALA A 131 3.89 -2.02 0.77
CA ALA A 131 3.98 -3.34 0.17
C ALA A 131 5.30 -4.06 0.50
N TYR A 132 6.31 -3.35 0.98
CA TYR A 132 7.64 -3.87 1.23
C TYR A 132 7.90 -4.13 2.71
N THR A 133 8.75 -5.12 2.97
CA THR A 133 9.23 -5.45 4.32
C THR A 133 10.74 -5.26 4.41
N ASN A 134 11.27 -5.23 5.63
CA ASN A 134 12.70 -5.09 5.87
C ASN A 134 13.36 -3.96 5.05
N VAL A 135 12.71 -2.80 5.01
CA VAL A 135 13.27 -1.64 4.31
C VAL A 135 14.41 -1.08 5.14
N ILE A 136 15.63 -1.21 4.63
CA ILE A 136 16.87 -0.73 5.23
C ILE A 136 17.39 0.44 4.39
N GLY A 137 17.84 1.50 5.05
CA GLY A 137 18.25 2.73 4.37
C GLY A 137 17.08 3.66 4.06
N SER A 138 17.24 4.50 3.04
CA SER A 138 16.28 5.53 2.66
C SER A 138 15.97 5.51 1.17
N TYR A 139 14.88 6.18 0.79
CA TYR A 139 14.59 6.44 -0.62
C TYR A 139 15.70 7.34 -1.22
N PRO A 140 16.17 7.07 -2.46
CA PRO A 140 17.24 7.81 -3.10
C PRO A 140 16.98 9.32 -3.15
N GLN A 141 17.95 10.11 -2.66
CA GLN A 141 17.89 11.57 -2.66
C GLN A 141 18.91 12.16 -3.64
N LYS A 142 20.13 11.59 -3.67
CA LYS A 142 21.19 12.04 -4.55
C LYS A 142 21.08 11.35 -5.91
N LYS A 143 21.61 12.01 -6.91
CA LYS A 143 21.59 11.60 -8.32
C LYS A 143 22.04 10.16 -8.56
N ASP A 144 23.10 9.75 -7.88
CA ASP A 144 23.74 8.47 -8.11
C ASP A 144 23.31 7.39 -7.08
N GLU A 145 22.30 7.69 -6.26
CA GLU A 145 21.75 6.73 -5.30
C GLU A 145 20.71 5.80 -5.93
N ILE A 146 20.73 4.53 -5.50
CA ILE A 146 19.75 3.53 -5.88
C ILE A 146 19.29 2.74 -4.65
N LEU A 147 17.98 2.44 -4.59
CA LEU A 147 17.37 1.55 -3.62
C LEU A 147 16.92 0.28 -4.35
N LEU A 148 17.43 -0.88 -3.97
CA LEU A 148 17.19 -2.13 -4.68
C LEU A 148 16.36 -3.12 -3.85
N SER A 149 15.60 -4.00 -4.52
CA SER A 149 15.03 -5.16 -3.84
C SER A 149 16.12 -6.21 -3.55
N GLU A 150 15.96 -6.98 -2.47
CA GLU A 150 16.85 -8.10 -2.16
C GLU A 150 16.97 -9.10 -3.31
N ARG A 151 15.92 -9.25 -4.11
CA ARG A 151 15.97 -10.11 -5.30
C ARG A 151 16.89 -9.57 -6.39
N ALA A 152 16.91 -8.24 -6.58
CA ALA A 152 17.86 -7.63 -7.50
C ALA A 152 19.29 -7.83 -7.04
N LEU A 153 19.56 -7.63 -5.75
CA LEU A 153 20.87 -7.87 -5.15
C LEU A 153 21.32 -9.33 -5.30
N LYS A 154 20.43 -10.28 -5.05
CA LYS A 154 20.72 -11.72 -5.26
C LYS A 154 21.01 -12.06 -6.72
N LYS A 155 20.31 -11.44 -7.68
CA LYS A 155 20.60 -11.60 -9.10
C LYS A 155 21.97 -11.04 -9.50
N LEU A 156 22.43 -9.98 -8.82
CA LEU A 156 23.77 -9.41 -8.95
C LEU A 156 24.85 -10.19 -8.18
N GLY A 157 24.51 -11.29 -7.50
CA GLY A 157 25.43 -12.07 -6.70
C GLY A 157 25.83 -11.44 -5.37
N ILE A 158 25.12 -10.38 -4.94
CA ILE A 158 25.40 -9.67 -3.70
C ILE A 158 24.58 -10.32 -2.56
N SER A 159 25.29 -11.04 -1.67
CA SER A 159 24.69 -11.75 -0.53
C SER A 159 24.67 -10.90 0.75
N GLU A 160 25.64 -10.04 0.93
CA GLU A 160 25.78 -9.15 2.09
C GLU A 160 25.84 -7.70 1.60
N PRO A 161 24.68 -7.05 1.41
CA PRO A 161 24.65 -5.68 0.93
C PRO A 161 25.05 -4.70 2.04
N GLU A 162 25.80 -3.68 1.66
CA GLU A 162 26.18 -2.56 2.53
C GLU A 162 25.77 -1.24 1.89
N GLN A 163 25.32 -0.27 2.70
CA GLN A 163 25.05 1.09 2.21
C GLN A 163 26.36 1.74 1.76
N GLY A 164 26.32 2.45 0.65
CA GLY A 164 27.48 3.04 0.00
C GLY A 164 28.21 2.11 -0.98
N MET A 165 27.76 0.84 -1.10
CA MET A 165 28.30 -0.09 -2.09
C MET A 165 28.06 0.40 -3.52
N GLU A 166 29.06 0.28 -4.37
CA GLU A 166 28.95 0.61 -5.78
C GLU A 166 28.23 -0.49 -6.57
N ILE A 167 27.21 -0.10 -7.34
CA ILE A 167 26.38 -0.95 -8.18
C ILE A 167 26.52 -0.49 -9.63
N ASN A 168 27.00 -1.35 -10.50
CA ASN A 168 27.14 -1.07 -11.94
C ASN A 168 26.02 -1.81 -12.69
N LEU A 169 25.17 -1.04 -13.41
CA LEU A 169 24.05 -1.57 -14.18
C LEU A 169 24.11 -1.06 -15.61
N ASP A 170 23.68 -1.88 -16.56
CA ASP A 170 23.37 -1.45 -17.91
C ASP A 170 21.86 -1.23 -18.02
N VAL A 171 21.44 0.02 -18.19
CA VAL A 171 20.03 0.43 -18.16
C VAL A 171 19.54 0.60 -19.60
N TYR A 172 18.55 -0.20 -19.99
CA TYR A 172 17.91 -0.19 -21.30
C TYR A 172 16.64 0.66 -21.25
N LYS A 173 16.59 1.72 -22.07
CA LYS A 173 15.48 2.66 -22.22
C LYS A 173 14.69 2.38 -23.49
N GLY A 174 14.31 1.14 -23.72
CA GLY A 174 13.70 0.66 -24.97
C GLY A 174 14.64 -0.23 -25.75
N VAL A 175 14.31 -0.46 -27.04
CA VAL A 175 14.98 -1.51 -27.85
C VAL A 175 16.42 -1.15 -28.23
N PHE A 176 16.78 0.13 -28.31
CA PHE A 176 18.06 0.58 -28.90
C PHE A 176 18.89 1.52 -28.01
N GLU A 177 18.33 2.04 -26.94
CA GLU A 177 19.06 2.97 -26.07
C GLU A 177 19.42 2.25 -24.76
N HIS A 178 20.71 2.15 -24.50
CA HIS A 178 21.24 1.66 -23.23
C HIS A 178 22.36 2.55 -22.73
N SER A 179 22.52 2.63 -21.43
CA SER A 179 23.61 3.35 -20.78
C SER A 179 24.15 2.56 -19.60
N LYS A 180 25.48 2.53 -19.51
CA LYS A 180 26.12 1.99 -18.31
C LYS A 180 26.09 3.03 -17.22
N GLU A 181 25.39 2.68 -16.15
CA GLU A 181 25.15 3.58 -15.01
C GLU A 181 25.87 3.03 -13.79
N LYS A 182 26.47 3.92 -13.02
CA LYS A 182 27.11 3.64 -11.76
C LYS A 182 26.28 4.27 -10.65
N PHE A 183 25.84 3.44 -9.71
CA PHE A 183 25.05 3.87 -8.58
C PHE A 183 25.75 3.54 -7.26
N GLU A 184 25.36 4.25 -6.22
CA GLU A 184 25.64 3.97 -4.81
C GLU A 184 24.40 3.38 -4.15
N LEU A 185 24.52 2.20 -3.54
CA LEU A 185 23.41 1.55 -2.85
C LEU A 185 23.02 2.34 -1.58
N CYS A 186 21.90 3.07 -1.60
CA CYS A 186 21.43 3.81 -0.42
C CYS A 186 20.54 2.96 0.51
N GLY A 187 20.15 1.78 0.08
CA GLY A 187 19.36 0.85 0.86
C GLY A 187 18.79 -0.31 0.04
N TRP A 188 18.07 -1.17 0.73
CA TRP A 188 17.37 -2.31 0.10
C TRP A 188 16.09 -2.67 0.84
N TYR A 189 15.27 -3.51 0.21
CA TYR A 189 14.00 -3.94 0.77
C TYR A 189 13.62 -5.34 0.29
N THR A 190 12.76 -6.02 1.06
CA THR A 190 12.17 -7.30 0.69
C THR A 190 10.80 -7.07 0.03
N ASP A 191 10.61 -7.59 -1.19
CA ASP A 191 9.34 -7.64 -1.89
C ASP A 191 8.77 -9.08 -1.87
N SER A 192 7.44 -9.22 -1.79
CA SER A 192 6.80 -10.53 -1.56
C SER A 192 6.09 -11.11 -2.80
N GLY A 193 5.82 -10.33 -3.83
CA GLY A 193 4.84 -10.75 -4.84
C GLY A 193 5.23 -10.56 -6.30
N ASN A 194 6.25 -9.81 -6.62
CA ASN A 194 6.53 -9.47 -8.02
C ASN A 194 7.55 -10.43 -8.65
N GLU A 195 7.28 -10.89 -9.88
CA GLU A 195 8.25 -11.65 -10.65
C GLU A 195 9.47 -10.79 -11.05
N LEU A 196 9.25 -9.50 -11.31
CA LEU A 196 10.29 -8.53 -11.62
C LEU A 196 10.69 -7.75 -10.36
N ALA A 197 11.97 -7.71 -10.09
CA ALA A 197 12.55 -6.86 -9.06
C ALA A 197 12.47 -5.39 -9.49
N ILE A 198 12.39 -4.46 -8.55
CA ILE A 198 12.37 -3.02 -8.83
C ILE A 198 13.57 -2.36 -8.15
N GLY A 199 14.19 -1.43 -8.87
CA GLY A 199 15.18 -0.49 -8.36
C GLY A 199 14.62 0.92 -8.43
N TYR A 200 14.72 1.67 -7.33
CA TYR A 200 14.28 3.06 -7.27
C TYR A 200 15.47 4.01 -7.39
N ILE A 201 15.29 5.09 -8.16
CA ILE A 201 16.28 6.13 -8.35
C ILE A 201 15.75 7.50 -7.92
N SER A 202 16.63 8.47 -7.77
CA SER A 202 16.28 9.82 -7.32
C SER A 202 15.61 10.66 -8.41
N HIS A 203 14.96 11.75 -7.98
CA HIS A 203 14.38 12.74 -8.88
C HIS A 203 15.46 13.47 -9.72
N ASP A 204 16.64 13.70 -9.13
CA ASP A 204 17.73 14.36 -9.84
C ASP A 204 18.26 13.51 -10.99
N LYS A 205 18.23 12.18 -10.86
CA LYS A 205 18.54 11.27 -11.98
C LYS A 205 17.50 11.36 -13.09
N ILE A 206 16.21 11.48 -12.75
CA ILE A 206 15.12 11.69 -13.75
C ILE A 206 15.30 12.98 -14.52
N LYS A 207 15.74 14.08 -13.86
CA LYS A 207 16.06 15.35 -14.54
C LYS A 207 17.18 15.19 -15.52
N GLU A 208 18.28 14.54 -15.13
CA GLU A 208 19.40 14.24 -16.01
C GLU A 208 18.97 13.47 -17.25
N LEU A 209 18.12 12.46 -17.06
CA LEU A 209 17.59 11.65 -18.14
C LEU A 209 16.50 12.36 -18.97
N LYS A 210 16.10 13.58 -18.58
CA LYS A 210 15.05 14.39 -19.26
C LYS A 210 13.68 13.69 -19.31
N LEU A 211 13.37 12.86 -18.32
CA LEU A 211 12.13 12.08 -18.24
C LEU A 211 11.05 12.74 -17.36
N GLU A 212 11.27 13.95 -16.86
CA GLU A 212 10.36 14.64 -15.95
C GLU A 212 8.93 14.83 -16.48
N LYS A 213 8.74 14.82 -17.78
CA LYS A 213 7.43 15.02 -18.43
C LYS A 213 6.60 13.74 -18.60
N GLY A 214 7.06 12.63 -18.07
CA GLY A 214 6.39 11.35 -18.20
C GLY A 214 6.73 10.58 -19.49
N PRO A 215 5.98 9.56 -19.85
CA PRO A 215 4.66 9.19 -19.29
C PRO A 215 4.72 8.70 -17.83
N TYR A 216 3.63 8.95 -17.10
CA TYR A 216 3.53 8.57 -15.68
C TYR A 216 2.68 7.32 -15.50
N THR A 217 3.02 6.51 -14.51
CA THR A 217 2.06 5.63 -13.88
C THR A 217 1.48 6.40 -12.69
N LEU A 218 0.19 6.73 -12.76
CA LEU A 218 -0.51 7.41 -11.68
C LEU A 218 -1.15 6.36 -10.76
N LEU A 219 -0.82 6.41 -9.48
CA LEU A 219 -1.40 5.58 -8.43
C LEU A 219 -2.37 6.42 -7.61
N PHE A 220 -3.53 5.86 -7.27
CA PHE A 220 -4.51 6.59 -6.48
C PHE A 220 -5.24 5.68 -5.48
N SER A 221 -5.72 6.27 -4.39
CA SER A 221 -6.66 5.66 -3.46
C SER A 221 -7.99 6.39 -3.50
N GLN A 222 -9.08 5.62 -3.49
CA GLN A 222 -10.43 6.16 -3.42
C GLN A 222 -10.87 6.37 -1.98
N SER A 223 -11.88 7.22 -1.78
CA SER A 223 -12.57 7.39 -0.50
C SER A 223 -13.42 6.16 -0.17
N ASP A 224 -13.50 5.81 1.12
CA ASP A 224 -14.18 4.61 1.63
C ASP A 224 -15.70 4.57 1.34
N HIS A 225 -16.28 5.71 0.90
CA HIS A 225 -17.71 5.85 0.65
C HIS A 225 -18.16 5.44 -0.75
N LEU A 226 -17.23 5.16 -1.67
CA LEU A 226 -17.55 4.80 -3.05
C LEU A 226 -17.17 3.37 -3.38
N ASN A 227 -18.08 2.67 -4.04
CA ASN A 227 -17.77 1.40 -4.68
C ASN A 227 -16.80 1.65 -5.84
N ARG A 228 -15.81 0.79 -5.97
CA ARG A 228 -14.76 0.84 -6.98
C ARG A 228 -15.26 1.01 -8.40
N SER A 229 -16.25 0.19 -8.82
CA SER A 229 -16.81 0.27 -10.18
C SER A 229 -17.41 1.65 -10.48
N LYS A 230 -18.04 2.27 -9.49
CA LYS A 230 -18.55 3.64 -9.62
C LYS A 230 -17.44 4.69 -9.69
N THR A 231 -16.34 4.44 -9.01
CA THR A 231 -15.17 5.33 -9.07
C THR A 231 -14.53 5.25 -10.46
N GLU A 232 -14.34 4.06 -11.00
CA GLU A 232 -13.79 3.86 -12.36
C GLU A 232 -14.69 4.55 -13.40
N GLU A 233 -16.01 4.33 -13.35
CA GLU A 233 -16.96 4.97 -14.26
C GLU A 233 -16.89 6.51 -14.20
N LYS A 234 -16.88 7.08 -13.00
CA LYS A 234 -16.72 8.53 -12.81
C LYS A 234 -15.39 9.04 -13.34
N LEU A 235 -14.31 8.30 -13.12
CA LEU A 235 -12.99 8.68 -13.62
C LEU A 235 -12.95 8.70 -15.15
N TYR A 236 -13.53 7.71 -15.83
CA TYR A 236 -13.65 7.71 -17.29
C TYR A 236 -14.45 8.89 -17.85
N GLN A 237 -15.46 9.36 -17.09
CA GLN A 237 -16.26 10.53 -17.47
C GLN A 237 -15.55 11.86 -17.19
N THR A 238 -14.67 11.91 -16.23
CA THR A 238 -14.08 13.16 -15.71
C THR A 238 -12.69 13.44 -16.23
N LEU A 239 -11.89 12.37 -16.46
CA LEU A 239 -10.52 12.51 -16.89
C LEU A 239 -10.41 12.61 -18.41
N PRO A 240 -9.58 13.53 -18.94
CA PRO A 240 -9.25 13.55 -20.37
C PRO A 240 -8.38 12.34 -20.70
N MET A 241 -8.98 11.31 -21.29
CA MET A 241 -8.23 10.11 -21.69
C MET A 241 -7.35 10.43 -22.89
N LYS A 242 -6.09 9.99 -22.84
CA LYS A 242 -5.09 10.25 -23.89
C LYS A 242 -5.38 9.47 -25.18
N SER A 243 -5.94 8.28 -25.02
CA SER A 243 -6.38 7.40 -26.12
C SER A 243 -7.50 6.50 -25.67
N ALA A 244 -8.22 5.87 -26.62
CA ALA A 244 -9.23 4.86 -26.31
C ALA A 244 -8.66 3.63 -25.60
N ASP A 245 -7.36 3.38 -25.73
CA ASP A 245 -6.64 2.25 -25.15
C ASP A 245 -6.12 2.53 -23.74
N GLN A 246 -6.11 3.79 -23.30
CA GLN A 246 -5.69 4.15 -21.95
C GLN A 246 -6.71 3.61 -20.95
N LYS A 247 -6.29 2.66 -20.12
CA LYS A 247 -7.16 1.99 -19.14
C LYS A 247 -6.88 2.48 -17.72
N ILE A 248 -7.95 2.60 -16.96
CA ILE A 248 -7.89 2.69 -15.51
C ILE A 248 -7.82 1.26 -14.99
N GLY A 249 -6.61 0.80 -14.68
CA GLY A 249 -6.36 -0.57 -14.23
C GLY A 249 -6.58 -0.75 -12.73
N ARG A 250 -6.78 -1.99 -12.34
CA ARG A 250 -6.65 -2.39 -10.95
C ARG A 250 -5.17 -2.32 -10.58
N ALA A 251 -4.85 -1.80 -9.39
CA ALA A 251 -3.48 -1.87 -8.87
C ALA A 251 -3.00 -3.33 -8.76
N SER A 252 -3.95 -4.26 -8.59
CA SER A 252 -3.74 -5.69 -8.42
C SER A 252 -3.63 -6.52 -9.69
N CYS A 253 -3.81 -5.93 -10.88
CA CYS A 253 -3.70 -6.66 -12.15
C CYS A 253 -2.58 -6.03 -12.98
N ARG A 254 -1.40 -6.60 -12.94
CA ARG A 254 -0.49 -6.56 -14.09
C ARG A 254 -1.09 -7.50 -15.13
N GLU A 255 -1.97 -7.00 -15.99
CA GLU A 255 -2.16 -7.64 -17.28
C GLU A 255 -0.87 -7.40 -18.06
N ARG A 256 -0.10 -8.46 -18.22
CA ARG A 256 0.98 -8.49 -19.19
C ARG A 256 0.33 -8.47 -20.57
N VAL A 257 0.67 -7.50 -21.36
CA VAL A 257 0.60 -7.55 -22.81
C VAL A 257 1.84 -8.24 -23.32
#